data_e672ad2b247757c5ab08cee786d68dee
#
_entry.id   e672ad2b247757c5ab08cee786d68dee
#
_cell.length_a   1.000
_cell.length_b   1.000
_cell.length_c   1.000
_cell.angle_alpha   90.00
_cell.angle_beta   90.00
_cell.angle_gamma   90.00
#
_symmetry.space_group_name_H-M   'P 1'
#
loop_
_entity.id
_entity.type
_entity.pdbx_description
1 polymer ?
#
loop_
_entity_poly.entity_id
_entity_poly.type
_entity_poly.pdbx_seq_one_letter_code
_entity_poly.pdbx_strand_id
1 'polypeptide(L)'
;MINIKYLIWALLAGSFIPVVGILNGRVGRALGEPLHASVLLFGVAILLAITVAVLAGRGLPNIGDFRQLQPVEYLAGFVVAFYVISATVLAGKIGVANFIVMAVSGQIIF
;
A
#
# COMPACT_ATOMS: atom_id res chain seq x y z
N MET A 1 14.61 1.20 -24.63
CA MET A 1 13.60 0.17 -24.89
C MET A 1 13.18 -0.46 -23.56
N ILE A 2 11.89 -0.66 -23.36
CA ILE A 2 11.38 -1.21 -22.10
C ILE A 2 11.60 -2.72 -22.08
N ASN A 3 12.22 -3.21 -21.00
CA ASN A 3 12.46 -4.64 -20.83
C ASN A 3 11.16 -5.34 -20.45
N ILE A 4 10.82 -6.40 -21.19
CA ILE A 4 9.58 -7.15 -20.94
C ILE A 4 9.55 -7.76 -19.53
N LYS A 5 10.70 -8.08 -18.95
CA LYS A 5 10.75 -8.59 -17.58
C LYS A 5 10.19 -7.60 -16.58
N TYR A 6 10.47 -6.32 -16.77
CA TYR A 6 9.94 -5.28 -15.89
C TYR A 6 8.45 -5.08 -16.09
N LEU A 7 7.96 -5.24 -17.31
CA LEU A 7 6.52 -5.15 -17.59
C LEU A 7 5.76 -6.29 -16.91
N ILE A 8 6.29 -7.50 -16.98
CA ILE A 8 5.69 -8.65 -16.32
C ILE A 8 5.71 -8.47 -14.81
N TRP A 9 6.82 -8.00 -14.27
CA TRP A 9 6.92 -7.71 -12.83
C TRP A 9 5.88 -6.70 -12.40
N ALA A 10 5.74 -5.61 -13.16
CA ALA A 10 4.75 -4.58 -12.84
C ALA A 10 3.32 -5.13 -12.88
N LEU A 11 3.02 -5.99 -13.86
CA LEU A 11 1.71 -6.60 -13.97
C LEU A 11 1.41 -7.47 -12.75
N LEU A 12 2.38 -8.30 -12.35
CA LEU A 12 2.24 -9.16 -11.18
C LEU A 12 2.05 -8.33 -9.91
N ALA A 13 2.86 -7.29 -9.75
CA ALA A 13 2.78 -6.43 -8.57
C ALA A 13 1.40 -5.76 -8.50
N GLY A 14 0.91 -5.26 -9.63
CA GLY A 14 -0.40 -4.62 -9.68
C GLY A 14 -1.55 -5.58 -9.39
N SER A 15 -1.38 -6.85 -9.74
CA SER A 15 -2.41 -7.86 -9.51
C SER A 15 -2.64 -8.14 -8.02
N PHE A 16 -1.69 -7.79 -7.16
CA PHE A 16 -1.86 -7.94 -5.71
C PHE A 16 -2.74 -6.86 -5.09
N ILE A 17 -3.02 -5.77 -5.79
CA ILE A 17 -3.84 -4.69 -5.23
C ILE A 17 -5.23 -5.17 -4.81
N PRO A 18 -5.99 -5.91 -5.65
CA PRO A 18 -7.27 -6.46 -5.21
C PRO A 18 -7.13 -7.44 -4.03
N VAL A 19 -6.02 -8.19 -3.99
CA VAL A 19 -5.77 -9.14 -2.91
C VAL A 19 -5.65 -8.40 -1.58
N VAL A 20 -4.97 -7.25 -1.55
CA VAL A 20 -4.84 -6.43 -0.34
C VAL A 20 -6.23 -6.03 0.17
N GLY A 21 -7.10 -5.57 -0.73
CA GLY A 21 -8.45 -5.17 -0.36
C GLY A 21 -9.26 -6.32 0.24
N ILE A 22 -9.17 -7.50 -0.36
CA ILE A 22 -9.90 -8.68 0.10
C ILE A 22 -9.39 -9.11 1.48
N LEU A 23 -8.07 -9.25 1.61
CA LEU A 23 -7.48 -9.70 2.88
C LEU A 23 -7.69 -8.69 3.99
N ASN A 24 -7.50 -7.41 3.70
CA ASN A 24 -7.68 -6.37 4.69
C ASN A 24 -9.14 -6.27 5.14
N GLY A 25 -10.06 -6.49 4.22
CA GLY A 25 -11.48 -6.55 4.55
C GLY A 25 -11.80 -7.71 5.49
N ARG A 26 -11.17 -8.87 5.29
CA ARG A 26 -11.35 -10.02 6.19
C ARG A 26 -10.84 -9.72 7.59
N VAL A 27 -9.66 -9.09 7.68
CA VAL A 27 -9.09 -8.72 8.97
C VAL A 27 -9.99 -7.72 9.68
N GLY A 28 -10.50 -6.73 8.95
CA GLY A 28 -11.42 -5.75 9.52
C GLY A 28 -12.67 -6.37 10.09
N ARG A 29 -13.23 -7.35 9.39
CA ARG A 29 -14.41 -8.07 9.88
C ARG A 29 -14.08 -8.95 11.08
N ALA A 30 -12.94 -9.61 11.07
CA ALA A 30 -12.52 -10.46 12.18
C ALA A 30 -12.25 -9.64 13.45
N LEU A 31 -11.66 -8.46 13.29
CA LEU A 31 -11.37 -7.57 14.42
C LEU A 31 -12.56 -6.68 14.80
N GLY A 32 -13.59 -6.63 13.95
CA GLY A 32 -14.76 -5.78 14.17
C GLY A 32 -14.52 -4.30 13.92
N GLU A 33 -13.36 -3.94 13.35
CA GLU A 33 -13.01 -2.54 13.12
C GLU A 33 -12.09 -2.42 11.89
N PRO A 34 -12.55 -1.77 10.80
CA PRO A 34 -11.71 -1.60 9.61
C PRO A 34 -10.41 -0.84 9.86
N LEU A 35 -10.42 0.12 10.78
CA LEU A 35 -9.22 0.90 11.07
C LEU A 35 -8.14 0.05 11.73
N HIS A 36 -8.54 -0.93 12.54
CA HIS A 36 -7.56 -1.86 13.14
C HIS A 36 -6.90 -2.74 12.08
N ALA A 37 -7.63 -3.09 11.02
CA ALA A 37 -7.05 -3.82 9.90
C ALA A 37 -5.93 -3.02 9.24
N SER A 38 -6.11 -1.72 9.08
CA SER A 38 -5.07 -0.85 8.52
C SER A 38 -3.84 -0.79 9.41
N VAL A 39 -4.03 -0.74 10.73
CA VAL A 39 -2.90 -0.76 11.67
C VAL A 39 -2.09 -2.05 11.50
N LEU A 40 -2.77 -3.19 11.43
CA LEU A 40 -2.09 -4.47 11.23
C LEU A 40 -1.36 -4.50 9.90
N LEU A 41 -2.00 -4.04 8.84
CA LEU A 41 -1.42 -4.03 7.51
C LEU A 41 -0.12 -3.22 7.47
N PHE A 42 -0.14 -2.01 8.01
CA PHE A 42 1.04 -1.16 8.01
C PHE A 42 2.13 -1.69 8.95
N GLY A 43 1.74 -2.32 10.06
CA GLY A 43 2.70 -2.98 10.94
C GLY A 43 3.46 -4.09 10.23
N VAL A 44 2.74 -4.97 9.54
CA VAL A 44 3.37 -6.04 8.77
C VAL A 44 4.20 -5.47 7.62
N ALA A 45 3.69 -4.44 6.95
CA ALA A 45 4.39 -3.83 5.83
C ALA A 45 5.72 -3.22 6.24
N ILE A 46 5.77 -2.52 7.38
CA ILE A 46 7.02 -1.92 7.83
C ILE A 46 8.04 -2.98 8.24
N LEU A 47 7.58 -4.06 8.87
CA LEU A 47 8.48 -5.17 9.21
C LEU A 47 9.08 -5.80 7.97
N LEU A 48 8.26 -6.02 6.94
CA LEU A 48 8.73 -6.59 5.68
C LEU A 48 9.70 -5.64 4.98
N ALA A 49 9.38 -4.34 4.94
CA ALA A 49 10.24 -3.36 4.30
C ALA A 49 11.62 -3.30 4.97
N ILE A 50 11.65 -3.32 6.30
CA ILE A 50 12.91 -3.33 7.06
C ILE A 50 13.68 -4.61 6.76
N THR A 51 13.01 -5.76 6.77
CA THR A 51 13.64 -7.06 6.51
C THR A 51 14.27 -7.08 5.13
N VAL A 52 13.55 -6.64 4.11
CA VAL A 52 14.07 -6.61 2.73
C VAL A 52 15.27 -5.67 2.62
N ALA A 53 15.20 -4.49 3.25
CA ALA A 53 16.29 -3.53 3.22
C ALA A 53 17.55 -4.10 3.85
N VAL A 54 17.42 -4.78 4.99
CA VAL A 54 18.56 -5.38 5.69
C VAL A 54 19.13 -6.54 4.87
N LEU A 55 18.28 -7.44 4.36
CA LEU A 55 18.74 -8.59 3.58
C LEU A 55 19.38 -8.18 2.26
N ALA A 56 18.96 -7.07 1.67
CA ALA A 56 19.57 -6.54 0.46
C ALA A 56 20.90 -5.81 0.73
N GLY A 57 21.33 -5.74 1.99
CA GLY A 57 22.58 -5.09 2.35
C GLY A 57 22.50 -3.58 2.44
N ARG A 58 21.30 -3.01 2.43
CA ARG A 58 21.11 -1.55 2.47
C ARG A 58 20.97 -1.01 3.89
N GLY A 59 20.59 -1.87 4.84
CA GLY A 59 20.39 -1.48 6.23
C GLY A 59 19.23 -0.50 6.41
N LEU A 60 19.20 0.15 7.57
CA LEU A 60 18.18 1.15 7.87
C LEU A 60 18.67 2.53 7.46
N PRO A 61 17.74 3.44 7.09
CA PRO A 61 18.15 4.80 6.75
C PRO A 61 18.66 5.55 7.97
N ASN A 62 19.65 6.40 7.75
CA ASN A 62 20.20 7.24 8.81
C ASN A 62 19.33 8.48 9.01
N ILE A 63 19.40 9.06 10.21
CA ILE A 63 18.69 10.30 10.51
C ILE A 63 19.12 11.42 9.55
N GLY A 64 20.42 11.46 9.19
CA GLY A 64 20.93 12.45 8.24
C GLY A 64 20.29 12.35 6.85
N ASP A 65 19.90 11.13 6.44
CA ASP A 65 19.23 10.95 5.16
C ASP A 65 17.87 11.64 5.14
N PHE A 66 17.15 11.61 6.27
CA PHE A 66 15.84 12.24 6.37
C PHE A 66 15.94 13.76 6.31
N ARG A 67 17.06 14.35 6.78
CA ARG A 67 17.25 15.80 6.76
C ARG A 67 17.39 16.36 5.34
N GLN A 68 17.78 15.52 4.40
CA GLN A 68 17.92 15.92 2.99
C GLN A 68 16.59 16.01 2.28
N LEU A 69 15.53 15.45 2.86
CA LEU A 69 14.22 15.41 2.25
C LEU A 69 13.42 16.66 2.56
N GLN A 70 12.66 17.13 1.57
CA GLN A 70 11.72 18.21 1.79
C GLN A 70 10.49 17.66 2.53
N PRO A 71 9.81 18.47 3.35
CA PRO A 71 8.64 18.00 4.09
C PRO A 71 7.57 17.37 3.21
N VAL A 72 7.40 17.88 1.98
CA VAL A 72 6.39 17.35 1.06
C VAL A 72 6.66 15.89 0.66
N GLU A 73 7.92 15.47 0.71
CA GLU A 73 8.29 14.11 0.33
C GLU A 73 7.83 13.07 1.36
N TYR A 74 7.57 13.49 2.60
CA TYR A 74 7.02 12.61 3.62
C TYR A 74 5.51 12.35 3.42
N LEU A 75 4.86 13.12 2.56
CA LEU A 75 3.43 12.98 2.31
C LEU A 75 3.06 11.66 1.65
N ALA A 76 4.04 10.95 1.05
CA ALA A 76 3.76 9.66 0.43
C ALA A 76 3.13 8.69 1.44
N GLY A 77 3.62 8.67 2.67
CA GLY A 77 3.06 7.84 3.73
C GLY A 77 1.62 8.22 4.06
N PHE A 78 1.33 9.51 4.12
CA PHE A 78 -0.03 9.99 4.32
C PHE A 78 -0.95 9.59 3.19
N VAL A 79 -0.49 9.73 1.95
CA VAL A 79 -1.27 9.38 0.77
C VAL A 79 -1.61 7.88 0.78
N VAL A 80 -0.62 7.03 1.06
CA VAL A 80 -0.84 5.59 1.14
C VAL A 80 -1.80 5.25 2.27
N ALA A 81 -1.63 5.87 3.44
CA ALA A 81 -2.51 5.61 4.58
C ALA A 81 -3.95 5.99 4.24
N PHE A 82 -4.15 7.16 3.64
CA PHE A 82 -5.48 7.59 3.20
C PHE A 82 -6.08 6.60 2.22
N TYR A 83 -5.29 6.16 1.24
CA TYR A 83 -5.77 5.21 0.24
C TYR A 83 -6.19 3.88 0.88
N VAL A 84 -5.33 3.31 1.72
CA VAL A 84 -5.59 2.01 2.35
C VAL A 84 -6.78 2.08 3.29
N ILE A 85 -6.86 3.12 4.12
CA ILE A 85 -7.99 3.28 5.03
C ILE A 85 -9.28 3.45 4.25
N SER A 86 -9.25 4.28 3.21
CA SER A 86 -10.43 4.48 2.35
C SER A 86 -10.84 3.18 1.67
N ALA A 87 -9.88 2.43 1.15
CA ALA A 87 -10.16 1.15 0.49
C ALA A 87 -10.83 0.18 1.46
N THR A 88 -10.32 0.09 2.68
CA THR A 88 -10.86 -0.84 3.67
C THR A 88 -12.29 -0.47 4.06
N VAL A 89 -12.54 0.81 4.31
CA VAL A 89 -13.87 1.27 4.71
C VAL A 89 -14.85 1.17 3.54
N LEU A 90 -14.46 1.67 2.37
CA LEU A 90 -15.36 1.72 1.21
C LEU A 90 -15.62 0.35 0.62
N ALA A 91 -14.65 -0.56 0.65
CA ALA A 91 -14.88 -1.91 0.17
C ALA A 91 -15.98 -2.61 0.96
N GLY A 92 -16.09 -2.31 2.27
CA GLY A 92 -17.17 -2.82 3.09
C GLY A 92 -18.52 -2.20 2.79
N LYS A 93 -18.54 -0.98 2.24
CA LYS A 93 -19.79 -0.25 1.98
C LYS A 93 -20.31 -0.42 0.55
N ILE A 94 -19.40 -0.37 -0.43
CA ILE A 94 -19.79 -0.40 -1.85
C ILE A 94 -19.29 -1.64 -2.57
N GLY A 95 -18.53 -2.50 -1.89
CA GLY A 95 -17.96 -3.70 -2.47
C GLY A 95 -16.57 -3.46 -3.06
N VAL A 96 -15.77 -4.51 -3.05
CA VAL A 96 -14.38 -4.44 -3.52
C VAL A 96 -14.32 -4.09 -5.00
N ALA A 97 -15.17 -4.73 -5.82
CA ALA A 97 -15.16 -4.50 -7.26
C ALA A 97 -15.50 -3.06 -7.61
N ASN A 98 -16.50 -2.48 -6.96
CA ASN A 98 -16.88 -1.09 -7.20
C ASN A 98 -15.77 -0.14 -6.79
N PHE A 99 -15.13 -0.39 -5.64
CA PHE A 99 -14.02 0.44 -5.21
C PHE A 99 -12.86 0.40 -6.20
N ILE A 100 -12.51 -0.79 -6.69
CA ILE A 100 -11.39 -0.95 -7.62
C ILE A 100 -11.67 -0.21 -8.93
N VAL A 101 -12.89 -0.31 -9.45
CA VAL A 101 -13.25 0.41 -10.68
C VAL A 101 -13.06 1.91 -10.52
N MET A 102 -13.53 2.47 -9.42
CA MET A 102 -13.40 3.89 -9.18
C MET A 102 -11.95 4.31 -8.91
N ALA A 103 -11.19 3.48 -8.20
CA ALA A 103 -9.79 3.76 -7.92
C ALA A 103 -8.95 3.75 -9.20
N VAL A 104 -9.18 2.77 -10.08
CA VAL A 104 -8.50 2.71 -11.38
C VAL A 104 -8.86 3.92 -12.23
N SER A 105 -10.13 4.31 -12.22
CA SER A 105 -10.56 5.52 -12.92
C SER A 105 -9.82 6.75 -12.44
N GLY A 106 -9.63 6.89 -11.12
CA GLY A 106 -8.85 7.98 -10.56
C GLY A 106 -7.39 7.96 -11.00
N GLN A 107 -6.80 6.77 -11.08
CA GLN A 107 -5.42 6.63 -11.56
C GLN A 107 -5.26 7.05 -13.02
N ILE A 108 -6.26 6.78 -13.84
CA ILE A 108 -6.21 7.15 -15.26
C ILE A 108 -6.31 8.67 -15.43
N ILE A 109 -7.10 9.35 -14.60
CA ILE A 109 -7.26 10.81 -14.65
C ILE A 109 -5.96 11.52 -14.26
N PHE A 110 -5.23 10.97 -13.29
CA PHE A 110 -3.95 11.52 -12.85
C PHE A 110 -2.78 10.75 -13.42
#